data_f292766ceca641510c2649171ff20a6b
#
_entry.id   f292766ceca641510c2649171ff20a6b
#
_cell.length_a   1.000
_cell.length_b   1.000
_cell.length_c   1.000
_cell.angle_alpha   90.00
_cell.angle_beta   90.00
_cell.angle_gamma   90.00
#
_symmetry.space_group_name_H-M   'P 1'
#
loop_
_entity.id
_entity.type
_entity.pdbx_description
1 polymer ?
#
loop_
_entity_poly.entity_id
_entity_poly.type
_entity_poly.pdbx_seq_one_letter_code
_entity_poly.pdbx_strand_id
1 'polypeptide(L)'
;PLAEPLTIAGQAVVTLALGGRTTARRCVAKLTEVDEHGRSVLFAHGLLDLSGTDDDTVRITLTPSCHTVPEGHRLRLVLSDSDFPRLWPPDAHELLELRVLADAAAAPVNVTTLALPVVDRLPECDRPAPAPARDRGAVKFTEQPRWLISRDHHRDEVAIVLAANQKRLYTSDGAPIRERTFVATATVGDHDPADASATMTASFHIDEPRGVETVVRASITIDRSGGVATGDVTVDGHSVVSREWRSP
;
A
#
# COMPACT_ATOMS: atom_id res chain seq x y z
N PRO A 1 5.14 -12.38 -23.31
CA PRO A 1 5.69 -13.36 -22.37
C PRO A 1 7.21 -13.36 -22.43
N LEU A 2 7.87 -13.61 -21.30
CA LEU A 2 9.31 -13.80 -21.24
C LEU A 2 9.69 -15.14 -21.86
N ALA A 3 10.81 -15.17 -22.59
CA ALA A 3 11.33 -16.41 -23.17
C ALA A 3 12.13 -17.25 -22.16
N GLU A 4 12.56 -16.63 -21.06
CA GLU A 4 13.30 -17.23 -19.95
C GLU A 4 12.98 -16.49 -18.65
N PRO A 5 13.20 -17.10 -17.47
CA PRO A 5 12.97 -16.43 -16.21
C PRO A 5 13.84 -15.18 -16.06
N LEU A 6 13.28 -14.11 -15.49
CA LEU A 6 13.96 -12.84 -15.25
C LEU A 6 14.05 -12.56 -13.75
N THR A 7 15.25 -12.58 -13.16
CA THR A 7 15.45 -12.24 -11.76
C THR A 7 15.88 -10.80 -11.61
N ILE A 8 15.10 -10.04 -10.84
CA ILE A 8 15.32 -8.62 -10.52
C ILE A 8 15.72 -8.55 -9.05
N ALA A 9 16.90 -8.01 -8.76
CA ALA A 9 17.40 -7.85 -7.39
C ALA A 9 17.97 -6.46 -7.18
N GLY A 10 17.22 -5.60 -6.50
CA GLY A 10 17.60 -4.20 -6.25
C GLY A 10 16.46 -3.22 -6.52
N GLN A 11 16.82 -1.97 -6.83
CA GLN A 11 15.88 -0.90 -7.14
C GLN A 11 15.78 -0.69 -8.65
N ALA A 12 14.62 -0.93 -9.21
CA ALA A 12 14.33 -0.51 -10.58
C ALA A 12 14.11 1.00 -10.65
N VAL A 13 14.42 1.59 -11.79
CA VAL A 13 14.26 3.03 -12.04
C VAL A 13 13.44 3.24 -13.29
N VAL A 14 12.37 4.01 -13.17
CA VAL A 14 11.58 4.51 -14.30
C VAL A 14 12.04 5.92 -14.61
N THR A 15 12.46 6.17 -15.84
CA THR A 15 12.72 7.51 -16.34
C THR A 15 11.57 7.88 -17.25
N LEU A 16 10.78 8.89 -16.86
CA LEU A 16 9.65 9.39 -17.62
C LEU A 16 10.11 10.55 -18.50
N ALA A 17 9.82 10.47 -19.78
CA ALA A 17 9.91 11.61 -20.69
C ALA A 17 8.51 12.24 -20.81
N LEU A 18 8.33 13.40 -20.19
CA LEU A 18 7.04 14.08 -20.09
C LEU A 18 6.70 14.81 -21.39
N GLY A 19 5.44 14.73 -21.78
CA GLY A 19 4.89 15.55 -22.88
C GLY A 19 4.48 16.93 -22.37
N GLY A 20 4.45 17.90 -23.28
CA GLY A 20 4.18 19.30 -22.94
C GLY A 20 2.75 19.60 -22.45
N ARG A 21 1.83 18.62 -22.53
CA ARG A 21 0.46 18.74 -22.01
C ARG A 21 0.26 18.06 -20.65
N THR A 22 1.33 17.61 -20.00
CA THR A 22 1.24 17.00 -18.68
C THR A 22 0.71 18.02 -17.67
N THR A 23 -0.39 17.67 -16.99
CA THR A 23 -0.96 18.45 -15.89
C THR A 23 -0.94 17.66 -14.58
N ALA A 24 -0.57 16.38 -14.65
CA ALA A 24 -0.48 15.51 -13.47
C ALA A 24 0.55 16.04 -12.49
N ARG A 25 0.13 16.21 -11.23
CA ARG A 25 0.99 16.66 -10.14
C ARG A 25 1.77 15.52 -9.51
N ARG A 26 1.39 14.29 -9.79
CA ARG A 26 1.99 13.09 -9.21
C ARG A 26 2.03 11.98 -10.24
N CYS A 27 3.03 11.11 -10.10
CA CYS A 27 3.08 9.88 -10.87
C CYS A 27 3.45 8.72 -9.97
N VAL A 28 2.65 7.69 -10.00
CA VAL A 28 2.90 6.40 -9.35
C VAL A 28 3.33 5.41 -10.41
N ALA A 29 4.46 4.75 -10.17
CA ALA A 29 4.94 3.66 -11.00
C ALA A 29 4.87 2.35 -10.23
N LYS A 30 4.33 1.31 -10.84
CA LYS A 30 4.21 -0.03 -10.25
C LYS A 30 4.76 -1.07 -11.22
N LEU A 31 5.60 -1.98 -10.71
CA LEU A 31 6.00 -3.18 -11.46
C LEU A 31 5.20 -4.37 -10.97
N THR A 32 4.60 -5.06 -11.92
CA THR A 32 3.79 -6.25 -11.66
C THR A 32 4.23 -7.39 -12.56
N GLU A 33 4.21 -8.58 -12.01
CA GLU A 33 4.22 -9.82 -12.76
C GLU A 33 2.81 -10.15 -13.19
N VAL A 34 2.62 -10.58 -14.43
CA VAL A 34 1.31 -11.00 -14.96
C VAL A 34 1.45 -12.43 -15.47
N ASP A 35 0.70 -13.37 -14.86
CA ASP A 35 0.69 -14.77 -15.23
C ASP A 35 -0.09 -15.03 -16.54
N GLU A 36 -0.11 -16.28 -16.96
CA GLU A 36 -0.83 -16.74 -18.17
C GLU A 36 -2.35 -16.57 -18.07
N HIS A 37 -2.90 -16.50 -16.85
CA HIS A 37 -4.31 -16.27 -16.59
C HIS A 37 -4.66 -14.80 -16.44
N GLY A 38 -3.69 -13.89 -16.59
CA GLY A 38 -3.87 -12.44 -16.45
C GLY A 38 -3.88 -11.94 -15.01
N ARG A 39 -3.61 -12.79 -14.01
CA ARG A 39 -3.46 -12.35 -12.62
C ARG A 39 -2.18 -11.53 -12.50
N SER A 40 -2.28 -10.42 -11.79
CA SER A 40 -1.20 -9.45 -11.63
C SER A 40 -0.74 -9.40 -10.18
N VAL A 41 0.55 -9.57 -9.95
CA VAL A 41 1.19 -9.50 -8.63
C VAL A 41 2.14 -8.30 -8.60
N LEU A 42 1.86 -7.34 -7.71
CA LEU A 42 2.73 -6.19 -7.47
C LEU A 42 3.94 -6.59 -6.65
N PHE A 43 5.15 -6.24 -7.12
CA PHE A 43 6.39 -6.51 -6.40
C PHE A 43 7.30 -5.28 -6.18
N ALA A 44 7.12 -4.20 -6.94
CA ALA A 44 7.80 -2.94 -6.69
C ALA A 44 6.93 -1.74 -7.08
N HIS A 45 7.07 -0.64 -6.35
CA HIS A 45 6.35 0.60 -6.62
C HIS A 45 7.17 1.81 -6.22
N GLY A 46 6.84 2.95 -6.78
CA GLY A 46 7.44 4.25 -6.46
C GLY A 46 6.46 5.37 -6.76
N LEU A 47 6.69 6.51 -6.12
CA LEU A 47 5.90 7.73 -6.26
C LEU A 47 6.83 8.89 -6.51
N LEU A 48 6.43 9.80 -7.37
CA LEU A 48 7.09 11.08 -7.60
C LEU A 48 6.04 12.20 -7.58
N ASP A 49 6.33 13.26 -6.82
CA ASP A 49 5.62 14.54 -6.92
C ASP A 49 6.18 15.31 -8.12
N LEU A 50 5.31 15.65 -9.04
CA LEU A 50 5.61 16.41 -10.25
C LEU A 50 5.29 17.91 -10.09
N SER A 51 4.76 18.31 -8.94
CA SER A 51 4.37 19.69 -8.67
C SER A 51 5.58 20.62 -8.75
N GLY A 52 5.52 21.59 -9.66
CA GLY A 52 6.60 22.57 -9.83
C GLY A 52 7.84 22.05 -10.53
N THR A 53 7.78 20.89 -11.20
CA THR A 53 8.86 20.46 -12.08
C THR A 53 8.65 21.04 -13.47
N ASP A 54 9.70 21.67 -14.01
CA ASP A 54 9.76 22.13 -15.39
C ASP A 54 10.59 21.17 -16.27
N ASP A 55 11.04 20.06 -15.68
CA ASP A 55 11.89 19.10 -16.36
C ASP A 55 11.09 18.23 -17.35
N ASP A 56 11.56 18.16 -18.57
CA ASP A 56 11.03 17.23 -19.58
C ASP A 56 11.28 15.76 -19.26
N THR A 57 12.16 15.48 -18.29
CA THR A 57 12.56 14.13 -17.92
C THR A 57 12.68 14.01 -16.42
N VAL A 58 11.94 13.07 -15.82
CA VAL A 58 11.93 12.82 -14.37
C VAL A 58 12.19 11.34 -14.06
N ARG A 59 12.68 11.06 -12.86
CA ARG A 59 13.05 9.70 -12.44
C ARG A 59 12.27 9.26 -11.22
N ILE A 60 11.70 8.06 -11.29
CA ILE A 60 11.04 7.39 -10.17
C ILE A 60 11.87 6.17 -9.79
N THR A 61 12.47 6.19 -8.60
CA THR A 61 13.13 5.02 -8.02
C THR A 61 12.10 4.18 -7.31
N LEU A 62 12.00 2.90 -7.69
CA LEU A 62 11.03 1.98 -7.10
C LEU A 62 11.58 1.37 -5.81
N THR A 63 10.68 0.84 -4.98
CA THR A 63 11.06 0.09 -3.78
C THR A 63 11.99 -1.07 -4.15
N PRO A 64 13.03 -1.36 -3.33
CA PRO A 64 13.89 -2.51 -3.56
C PRO A 64 13.08 -3.79 -3.59
N SER A 65 13.41 -4.66 -4.52
CA SER A 65 12.76 -5.97 -4.64
C SER A 65 13.77 -7.05 -4.96
N CYS A 66 13.45 -8.27 -4.57
CA CYS A 66 14.10 -9.49 -5.04
C CYS A 66 13.00 -10.41 -5.54
N HIS A 67 12.80 -10.44 -6.86
CA HIS A 67 11.66 -11.11 -7.48
C HIS A 67 12.09 -11.77 -8.78
N THR A 68 11.68 -13.01 -8.98
CA THR A 68 11.89 -13.73 -10.24
C THR A 68 10.56 -13.83 -10.98
N VAL A 69 10.48 -13.20 -12.13
CA VAL A 69 9.36 -13.36 -13.06
C VAL A 69 9.58 -14.64 -13.86
N PRO A 70 8.69 -15.65 -13.79
CA PRO A 70 8.86 -16.91 -14.49
C PRO A 70 8.83 -16.78 -16.02
N GLU A 71 9.38 -17.78 -16.72
CA GLU A 71 9.15 -17.99 -18.15
C GLU A 71 7.65 -18.03 -18.45
N GLY A 72 7.22 -17.50 -19.58
CA GLY A 72 5.82 -17.43 -19.99
C GLY A 72 5.03 -16.30 -19.36
N HIS A 73 5.46 -15.76 -18.21
CA HIS A 73 4.84 -14.59 -17.58
C HIS A 73 5.28 -13.30 -18.26
N ARG A 74 4.67 -12.20 -17.88
CA ARG A 74 4.94 -10.86 -18.42
C ARG A 74 5.28 -9.90 -17.28
N LEU A 75 6.26 -9.04 -17.55
CA LEU A 75 6.50 -7.86 -16.74
C LEU A 75 5.60 -6.72 -17.24
N ARG A 76 4.90 -6.05 -16.33
CA ARG A 76 4.05 -4.90 -16.63
C ARG A 76 4.49 -3.71 -15.79
N LEU A 77 4.76 -2.60 -16.45
CA LEU A 77 4.87 -1.29 -15.83
C LEU A 77 3.50 -0.60 -15.89
N VAL A 78 2.98 -0.20 -14.74
CA VAL A 78 1.75 0.59 -14.60
C VAL A 78 2.14 1.98 -14.14
N LEU A 79 1.67 3.00 -14.85
CA LEU A 79 1.83 4.42 -14.50
C LEU A 79 0.44 5.00 -14.27
N SER A 80 0.28 5.74 -13.17
CA SER A 80 -0.98 6.39 -12.80
C SER A 80 -0.71 7.67 -12.00
N ASP A 81 -1.67 8.55 -11.94
CA ASP A 81 -1.69 9.77 -11.13
C ASP A 81 -2.18 9.52 -9.70
N SER A 82 -2.73 8.33 -9.43
CA SER A 82 -3.30 7.97 -8.13
C SER A 82 -2.97 6.54 -7.72
N ASP A 83 -3.04 6.26 -6.41
CA ASP A 83 -2.87 4.94 -5.81
C ASP A 83 -3.68 4.82 -4.51
N PHE A 84 -4.95 5.15 -4.59
CA PHE A 84 -5.84 5.10 -3.43
C PHE A 84 -5.97 3.67 -2.86
N PRO A 85 -5.94 3.47 -1.54
CA PRO A 85 -5.90 4.48 -0.48
C PRO A 85 -4.49 4.89 -0.01
N ARG A 86 -3.41 4.41 -0.66
CA ARG A 86 -2.03 4.77 -0.30
C ARG A 86 -1.69 6.21 -0.66
N LEU A 87 -2.29 6.70 -1.72
CA LEU A 87 -2.18 8.07 -2.18
C LEU A 87 -3.59 8.59 -2.41
N TRP A 88 -3.91 9.72 -1.77
CA TRP A 88 -5.21 10.38 -1.95
C TRP A 88 -5.40 10.74 -3.43
N PRO A 89 -6.58 10.51 -4.02
CA PRO A 89 -6.80 10.84 -5.42
C PRO A 89 -6.71 12.36 -5.66
N PRO A 90 -6.40 12.80 -6.88
CA PRO A 90 -6.42 14.21 -7.22
C PRO A 90 -7.84 14.77 -7.18
N ASP A 91 -7.97 16.10 -7.01
CA ASP A 91 -9.27 16.78 -6.95
C ASP A 91 -10.01 16.80 -8.29
N ALA A 92 -9.28 16.57 -9.37
CA ALA A 92 -9.81 16.52 -10.73
C ALA A 92 -8.97 15.56 -11.58
N HIS A 93 -9.48 15.16 -12.72
CA HIS A 93 -8.72 14.38 -13.68
C HIS A 93 -7.51 15.14 -14.17
N GLU A 94 -6.34 14.56 -14.00
CA GLU A 94 -5.06 15.10 -14.43
C GLU A 94 -4.54 14.31 -15.65
N LEU A 95 -3.79 14.96 -16.53
CA LEU A 95 -3.22 14.33 -17.71
C LEU A 95 -1.73 14.05 -17.49
N LEU A 96 -1.33 12.80 -17.65
CA LEU A 96 0.06 12.38 -17.74
C LEU A 96 0.37 12.03 -19.20
N GLU A 97 0.99 12.96 -19.91
CA GLU A 97 1.43 12.74 -21.28
C GLU A 97 2.88 12.23 -21.28
N LEU A 98 3.11 11.10 -21.92
CA LEU A 98 4.43 10.46 -21.97
C LEU A 98 4.90 10.28 -23.40
N ARG A 99 6.21 10.49 -23.60
CA ARG A 99 6.88 10.11 -24.84
C ARG A 99 7.37 8.67 -24.71
N VAL A 100 6.90 7.81 -25.60
CA VAL A 100 7.29 6.41 -25.68
C VAL A 100 7.84 6.08 -27.06
N LEU A 101 8.72 5.08 -27.15
CA LEU A 101 9.18 4.58 -28.46
C LEU A 101 8.02 3.93 -29.21
N ALA A 102 7.77 4.40 -30.40
CA ALA A 102 6.83 3.76 -31.33
C ALA A 102 7.47 2.56 -32.07
N ASP A 103 8.81 2.56 -32.19
CA ASP A 103 9.59 1.54 -32.88
C ASP A 103 10.84 1.18 -32.07
N ALA A 104 11.02 -0.12 -31.78
CA ALA A 104 12.18 -0.64 -31.06
C ALA A 104 13.52 -0.43 -31.78
N ALA A 105 13.51 -0.16 -33.08
CA ALA A 105 14.69 0.15 -33.88
C ALA A 105 15.15 1.61 -33.76
N ALA A 106 14.32 2.51 -33.23
CA ALA A 106 14.68 3.90 -33.05
C ALA A 106 15.62 4.09 -31.83
N ALA A 107 16.59 4.99 -31.96
CA ALA A 107 17.44 5.34 -30.82
C ALA A 107 16.58 5.94 -29.67
N PRO A 108 16.77 5.49 -28.42
CA PRO A 108 15.95 5.93 -27.27
C PRO A 108 16.37 7.33 -26.80
N VAL A 109 16.09 8.35 -27.59
CA VAL A 109 16.34 9.74 -27.23
C VAL A 109 15.06 10.34 -26.69
N ASN A 110 15.10 10.81 -25.45
CA ASN A 110 14.00 11.55 -24.79
C ASN A 110 12.67 10.76 -24.76
N VAL A 111 12.74 9.50 -24.39
CA VAL A 111 11.61 8.58 -24.24
C VAL A 111 11.57 7.96 -22.85
N THR A 112 10.38 7.55 -22.44
CA THR A 112 10.16 6.84 -21.18
C THR A 112 10.86 5.48 -21.21
N THR A 113 11.68 5.21 -20.19
CA THR A 113 12.47 3.99 -20.08
C THR A 113 12.32 3.35 -18.69
N LEU A 114 12.54 2.04 -18.64
CA LEU A 114 12.59 1.25 -17.42
C LEU A 114 13.97 0.56 -17.33
N ALA A 115 14.75 0.93 -16.32
CA ALA A 115 16.00 0.26 -15.97
C ALA A 115 15.77 -0.77 -14.87
N LEU A 116 16.13 -2.02 -15.14
CA LEU A 116 15.95 -3.14 -14.21
C LEU A 116 17.32 -3.63 -13.71
N PRO A 117 17.51 -3.84 -12.38
CA PRO A 117 18.69 -4.48 -11.82
C PRO A 117 18.57 -5.99 -11.98
N VAL A 118 18.83 -6.48 -13.20
CA VAL A 118 18.75 -7.91 -13.52
C VAL A 118 20.01 -8.63 -13.04
N VAL A 119 19.83 -9.82 -12.48
CA VAL A 119 20.91 -10.69 -12.03
C VAL A 119 20.68 -12.10 -12.58
N ASP A 120 21.75 -12.75 -13.04
CA ASP A 120 21.68 -14.12 -13.53
C ASP A 120 21.47 -15.11 -12.38
N ARG A 121 22.04 -14.79 -11.22
CA ARG A 121 21.93 -15.61 -10.02
C ARG A 121 21.92 -14.70 -8.78
N LEU A 122 21.05 -15.02 -7.84
CA LEU A 122 21.11 -14.39 -6.53
C LEU A 122 22.41 -14.80 -5.82
N PRO A 123 23.12 -13.84 -5.18
CA PRO A 123 24.30 -14.18 -4.40
C PRO A 123 23.90 -15.12 -3.26
N GLU A 124 24.71 -16.15 -3.05
CA GLU A 124 24.58 -16.95 -1.83
C GLU A 124 24.87 -16.02 -0.64
N CYS A 125 23.89 -15.82 0.19
CA CYS A 125 24.11 -15.14 1.47
C CYS A 125 23.93 -16.15 2.60
N ASP A 126 24.86 -16.15 3.53
CA ASP A 126 24.65 -16.84 4.79
C ASP A 126 23.39 -16.26 5.44
N ARG A 127 22.35 -17.08 5.51
CA ARG A 127 21.16 -16.66 6.27
C ARG A 127 21.62 -16.44 7.71
N PRO A 128 21.45 -15.23 8.27
CA PRO A 128 21.70 -15.06 9.68
C PRO A 128 20.88 -16.10 10.43
N ALA A 129 21.49 -16.77 11.40
CA ALA A 129 20.78 -17.71 12.24
C ALA A 129 19.47 -17.06 12.71
N PRO A 130 18.32 -17.73 12.56
CA PRO A 130 17.08 -17.14 13.02
C PRO A 130 17.24 -16.73 14.47
N ALA A 131 16.92 -15.48 14.78
CA ALA A 131 16.95 -15.02 16.16
C ALA A 131 16.14 -16.03 17.01
N PRO A 132 16.62 -16.39 18.20
CA PRO A 132 15.91 -17.34 19.04
C PRO A 132 14.45 -16.89 19.14
N ALA A 133 13.54 -17.81 18.87
CA ALA A 133 12.12 -17.54 18.89
C ALA A 133 11.77 -16.98 20.27
N ARG A 134 11.54 -15.69 20.37
CA ARG A 134 10.92 -15.15 21.57
C ARG A 134 9.53 -15.78 21.63
N ASP A 135 9.17 -16.34 22.76
CA ASP A 135 7.81 -16.80 22.98
C ASP A 135 6.87 -15.57 22.84
N ARG A 136 6.29 -15.43 21.65
CA ARG A 136 5.39 -14.32 21.33
C ARG A 136 3.95 -14.64 21.69
N GLY A 137 3.72 -15.78 22.36
CA GLY A 137 2.40 -16.32 22.60
C GLY A 137 1.69 -16.77 21.30
N ALA A 138 0.64 -17.53 21.46
CA ALA A 138 -0.18 -17.96 20.34
C ALA A 138 -1.05 -16.80 19.83
N VAL A 139 -1.04 -16.55 18.53
CA VAL A 139 -1.99 -15.64 17.88
C VAL A 139 -3.14 -16.48 17.33
N LYS A 140 -4.34 -16.18 17.80
CA LYS A 140 -5.57 -16.73 17.23
C LYS A 140 -6.32 -15.61 16.53
N PHE A 141 -6.78 -15.89 15.31
CA PHE A 141 -7.78 -15.06 14.67
C PHE A 141 -9.15 -15.56 15.10
N THR A 142 -9.95 -14.71 15.71
CA THR A 142 -11.34 -15.03 16.08
C THR A 142 -12.24 -14.96 14.86
N GLU A 143 -11.83 -14.16 13.86
CA GLU A 143 -12.43 -14.12 12.54
C GLU A 143 -11.32 -14.15 11.48
N GLN A 144 -11.61 -14.69 10.32
CA GLN A 144 -10.70 -14.65 9.18
C GLN A 144 -10.43 -13.18 8.82
N PRO A 145 -9.15 -12.76 8.70
CA PRO A 145 -8.84 -11.44 8.17
C PRO A 145 -9.49 -11.26 6.81
N ARG A 146 -10.10 -10.11 6.61
CA ARG A 146 -10.77 -9.77 5.34
C ARG A 146 -10.01 -8.66 4.64
N TRP A 147 -9.81 -8.87 3.36
CA TRP A 147 -9.42 -7.85 2.40
C TRP A 147 -10.42 -7.93 1.26
N LEU A 148 -11.32 -6.99 1.20
CA LEU A 148 -12.38 -6.95 0.21
C LEU A 148 -12.22 -5.71 -0.65
N ILE A 149 -12.44 -5.89 -1.96
CA ILE A 149 -12.67 -4.80 -2.90
C ILE A 149 -14.08 -5.01 -3.41
N SER A 150 -14.93 -4.03 -3.25
CA SER A 150 -16.32 -4.05 -3.69
C SER A 150 -16.62 -2.85 -4.56
N ARG A 151 -17.50 -3.03 -5.54
CA ARG A 151 -18.05 -1.97 -6.36
C ARG A 151 -19.55 -1.93 -6.16
N ASP A 152 -20.04 -0.77 -5.75
CA ASP A 152 -21.46 -0.50 -5.60
C ASP A 152 -21.93 0.30 -6.82
N HIS A 153 -22.65 -0.39 -7.73
CA HIS A 153 -23.17 0.20 -8.96
C HIS A 153 -24.37 1.15 -8.73
N HIS A 154 -24.95 1.18 -7.53
CA HIS A 154 -26.03 2.12 -7.23
C HIS A 154 -25.48 3.46 -6.72
N ARG A 155 -24.29 3.41 -6.09
CA ARG A 155 -23.59 4.59 -5.57
C ARG A 155 -22.47 5.07 -6.49
N ASP A 156 -22.18 4.29 -7.53
CA ASP A 156 -21.00 4.49 -8.39
C ASP A 156 -19.72 4.65 -7.56
N GLU A 157 -19.52 3.71 -6.61
CA GLU A 157 -18.46 3.77 -5.61
C GLU A 157 -17.65 2.47 -5.61
N VAL A 158 -16.33 2.60 -5.45
CA VAL A 158 -15.42 1.49 -5.15
C VAL A 158 -14.96 1.59 -3.72
N ALA A 159 -15.09 0.51 -2.96
CA ALA A 159 -14.64 0.41 -1.58
C ALA A 159 -13.58 -0.67 -1.40
N ILE A 160 -12.58 -0.36 -0.59
CA ILE A 160 -11.60 -1.33 -0.07
C ILE A 160 -11.86 -1.46 1.43
N VAL A 161 -12.09 -2.68 1.90
CA VAL A 161 -12.31 -2.97 3.32
C VAL A 161 -11.23 -3.92 3.83
N LEU A 162 -10.54 -3.49 4.87
CA LEU A 162 -9.59 -4.28 5.64
C LEU A 162 -10.16 -4.52 7.03
N ALA A 163 -10.32 -5.76 7.43
CA ALA A 163 -10.78 -6.08 8.78
C ALA A 163 -9.98 -7.25 9.36
N ALA A 164 -9.61 -7.14 10.62
CA ALA A 164 -9.02 -8.25 11.35
C ALA A 164 -9.36 -8.17 12.83
N ASN A 165 -9.61 -9.34 13.40
CA ASN A 165 -9.74 -9.54 14.84
C ASN A 165 -8.69 -10.57 15.26
N GLN A 166 -7.74 -10.15 16.10
CA GLN A 166 -6.62 -10.96 16.58
C GLN A 166 -6.65 -11.03 18.08
N LYS A 167 -6.66 -12.25 18.62
CA LYS A 167 -6.46 -12.51 20.05
C LYS A 167 -5.06 -13.10 20.26
N ARG A 168 -4.24 -12.44 21.03
CA ARG A 168 -2.93 -12.93 21.41
C ARG A 168 -2.98 -13.38 22.87
N LEU A 169 -2.75 -14.67 23.05
CA LEU A 169 -2.67 -15.30 24.37
C LEU A 169 -1.18 -15.47 24.71
N TYR A 170 -0.74 -14.92 25.81
CA TYR A 170 0.56 -15.19 26.38
C TYR A 170 0.38 -16.31 27.40
N THR A 171 1.04 -17.45 27.17
CA THR A 171 0.74 -18.72 27.87
C THR A 171 1.59 -18.97 29.11
N SER A 172 2.59 -18.14 29.38
CA SER A 172 3.47 -18.35 30.54
C SER A 172 3.20 -17.33 31.63
N ASP A 173 2.88 -17.85 32.82
CA ASP A 173 2.99 -17.16 34.11
C ASP A 173 2.24 -15.83 34.28
N GLY A 174 1.01 -15.74 33.76
CA GLY A 174 0.14 -14.60 33.99
C GLY A 174 0.40 -13.41 33.10
N ALA A 175 0.92 -13.65 31.91
CA ALA A 175 1.02 -12.61 30.89
C ALA A 175 -0.37 -12.14 30.38
N PRO A 176 -0.53 -10.85 30.06
CA PRO A 176 -1.82 -10.29 29.71
C PRO A 176 -2.39 -10.90 28.42
N ILE A 177 -3.68 -11.15 28.42
CA ILE A 177 -4.44 -11.45 27.20
C ILE A 177 -4.57 -10.13 26.43
N ARG A 178 -4.23 -10.15 25.16
CA ARG A 178 -4.40 -8.99 24.27
C ARG A 178 -5.31 -9.37 23.13
N GLU A 179 -6.39 -8.64 23.01
CA GLU A 179 -7.28 -8.70 21.86
C GLU A 179 -7.18 -7.39 21.08
N ARG A 180 -7.07 -7.50 19.77
CA ARG A 180 -7.01 -6.36 18.86
C ARG A 180 -8.02 -6.56 17.76
N THR A 181 -8.89 -5.57 17.58
CA THR A 181 -9.76 -5.47 16.41
C THR A 181 -9.42 -4.23 15.62
N PHE A 182 -9.51 -4.31 14.32
CA PHE A 182 -9.52 -3.12 13.47
C PHE A 182 -10.39 -3.34 12.23
N VAL A 183 -11.01 -2.27 11.78
CA VAL A 183 -11.69 -2.18 10.51
C VAL A 183 -11.25 -0.87 9.86
N ALA A 184 -10.78 -0.96 8.63
CA ALA A 184 -10.49 0.19 7.80
C ALA A 184 -11.28 0.07 6.50
N THR A 185 -11.94 1.14 6.10
CA THR A 185 -12.67 1.25 4.84
C THR A 185 -12.20 2.50 4.12
N ALA A 186 -11.89 2.35 2.85
CA ALA A 186 -11.57 3.46 1.99
C ALA A 186 -12.47 3.38 0.75
N THR A 187 -13.13 4.48 0.42
CA THR A 187 -14.08 4.59 -0.68
C THR A 187 -13.69 5.69 -1.63
N VAL A 188 -13.99 5.53 -2.90
CA VAL A 188 -13.82 6.55 -3.93
C VAL A 188 -14.95 6.44 -4.94
N GLY A 189 -15.50 7.57 -5.36
CA GLY A 189 -16.50 7.63 -6.43
C GLY A 189 -15.88 7.26 -7.78
N ASP A 190 -16.62 6.51 -8.60
CA ASP A 190 -16.16 6.07 -9.93
C ASP A 190 -15.96 7.24 -10.89
N HIS A 191 -16.74 8.30 -10.74
CA HIS A 191 -16.78 9.44 -11.65
C HIS A 191 -16.20 10.72 -11.06
N ASP A 192 -16.06 10.79 -9.73
CA ASP A 192 -15.49 11.94 -9.05
C ASP A 192 -14.41 11.48 -8.04
N PRO A 193 -13.13 11.59 -8.41
CA PRO A 193 -12.04 11.24 -7.49
C PRO A 193 -12.00 12.12 -6.23
N ALA A 194 -12.65 13.28 -6.25
CA ALA A 194 -12.77 14.14 -5.08
C ALA A 194 -13.73 13.58 -4.03
N ASP A 195 -14.65 12.69 -4.42
CA ASP A 195 -15.55 11.97 -3.50
C ASP A 195 -14.84 10.75 -2.91
N ALA A 196 -13.69 10.99 -2.29
CA ALA A 196 -12.91 9.96 -1.60
C ALA A 196 -13.03 10.13 -0.10
N SER A 197 -13.17 9.02 0.62
CA SER A 197 -13.15 8.98 2.07
C SER A 197 -12.40 7.77 2.60
N ALA A 198 -11.86 7.88 3.80
CA ALA A 198 -11.26 6.76 4.49
C ALA A 198 -11.65 6.81 5.98
N THR A 199 -12.05 5.67 6.50
CA THR A 199 -12.35 5.50 7.93
C THR A 199 -11.57 4.33 8.47
N MET A 200 -11.09 4.45 9.71
CA MET A 200 -10.50 3.33 10.44
C MET A 200 -10.97 3.37 11.88
N THR A 201 -11.36 2.22 12.39
CA THR A 201 -11.61 2.02 13.81
C THR A 201 -10.70 0.91 14.32
N ALA A 202 -10.13 1.09 15.49
CA ALA A 202 -9.31 0.08 16.15
C ALA A 202 -9.66 0.02 17.64
N SER A 203 -9.65 -1.18 18.19
CA SER A 203 -9.70 -1.38 19.64
C SER A 203 -8.62 -2.35 20.09
N PHE A 204 -8.08 -2.08 21.27
CA PHE A 204 -7.18 -2.96 21.98
C PHE A 204 -7.78 -3.23 23.36
N HIS A 205 -7.87 -4.49 23.70
CA HIS A 205 -8.30 -4.95 25.00
C HIS A 205 -7.13 -5.70 25.63
N ILE A 206 -6.77 -5.32 26.84
CA ILE A 206 -5.64 -5.88 27.58
C ILE A 206 -6.16 -6.27 28.96
N ASP A 207 -6.17 -7.59 29.23
CA ASP A 207 -6.45 -8.12 30.56
C ASP A 207 -5.12 -8.35 31.29
N GLU A 208 -4.89 -7.66 32.37
CA GLU A 208 -3.70 -7.85 33.18
C GLU A 208 -3.89 -8.94 34.26
N PRO A 209 -2.81 -9.63 34.67
CA PRO A 209 -2.90 -10.71 35.65
C PRO A 209 -3.51 -10.32 37.01
N ARG A 210 -3.57 -9.02 37.30
CA ARG A 210 -4.13 -8.47 38.53
C ARG A 210 -5.63 -8.13 38.42
N GLY A 211 -6.26 -8.53 37.32
CA GLY A 211 -7.66 -8.25 37.06
C GLY A 211 -7.95 -6.82 36.61
N VAL A 212 -6.92 -6.06 36.22
CA VAL A 212 -7.07 -4.73 35.64
C VAL A 212 -7.39 -4.88 34.16
N GLU A 213 -8.50 -4.31 33.74
CA GLU A 213 -8.89 -4.26 32.33
C GLU A 213 -8.54 -2.91 31.71
N THR A 214 -7.74 -2.89 30.65
CA THR A 214 -7.44 -1.69 29.90
C THR A 214 -8.01 -1.81 28.49
N VAL A 215 -8.83 -0.85 28.09
CA VAL A 215 -9.38 -0.79 26.73
C VAL A 215 -8.96 0.52 26.07
N VAL A 216 -8.36 0.40 24.91
CA VAL A 216 -8.03 1.53 24.05
C VAL A 216 -8.92 1.47 22.82
N ARG A 217 -9.59 2.57 22.50
CA ARG A 217 -10.34 2.74 21.26
C ARG A 217 -9.79 3.92 20.49
N ALA A 218 -9.67 3.76 19.19
CA ALA A 218 -9.28 4.83 18.29
C ALA A 218 -10.14 4.80 17.04
N SER A 219 -10.45 5.96 16.52
CA SER A 219 -11.05 6.12 15.21
C SER A 219 -10.35 7.22 14.43
N ILE A 220 -10.37 7.10 13.12
CA ILE A 220 -9.96 8.16 12.21
C ILE A 220 -10.93 8.19 11.03
N THR A 221 -11.34 9.38 10.66
CA THR A 221 -12.10 9.62 9.42
C THR A 221 -11.40 10.73 8.66
N ILE A 222 -11.16 10.50 7.39
CA ILE A 222 -10.52 11.45 6.48
C ILE A 222 -11.39 11.55 5.23
N ASP A 223 -11.67 12.77 4.83
CA ASP A 223 -12.30 13.10 3.56
C ASP A 223 -11.65 14.36 2.97
N ARG A 224 -12.22 14.90 1.92
CA ARG A 224 -11.72 16.12 1.29
C ARG A 224 -11.72 17.34 2.21
N SER A 225 -12.60 17.38 3.20
CA SER A 225 -12.71 18.52 4.15
C SER A 225 -11.68 18.49 5.27
N GLY A 226 -10.93 17.39 5.37
CA GLY A 226 -9.90 17.17 6.39
C GLY A 226 -10.03 15.84 7.12
N GLY A 227 -9.36 15.73 8.25
CA GLY A 227 -9.34 14.52 9.05
C GLY A 227 -9.76 14.76 10.50
N VAL A 228 -10.51 13.81 11.05
CA VAL A 228 -10.83 13.75 12.48
C VAL A 228 -10.34 12.43 13.04
N ALA A 229 -9.54 12.49 14.09
CA ALA A 229 -9.11 11.31 14.85
C ALA A 229 -9.60 11.42 16.29
N THR A 230 -10.06 10.30 16.86
CA THR A 230 -10.40 10.19 18.27
C THR A 230 -9.58 9.09 18.92
N GLY A 231 -9.30 9.25 20.22
CA GLY A 231 -8.64 8.23 21.01
C GLY A 231 -9.16 8.25 22.45
N ASP A 232 -9.60 7.08 22.92
CA ASP A 232 -10.13 6.87 24.25
C ASP A 232 -9.40 5.72 24.94
N VAL A 233 -9.04 5.92 26.21
CA VAL A 233 -8.47 4.89 27.06
C VAL A 233 -9.32 4.78 28.30
N THR A 234 -9.76 3.56 28.61
CA THR A 234 -10.45 3.23 29.85
C THR A 234 -9.67 2.18 30.63
N VAL A 235 -9.66 2.32 31.94
CA VAL A 235 -9.10 1.33 32.89
C VAL A 235 -10.21 0.97 33.85
N ASP A 236 -10.54 -0.32 33.95
CA ASP A 236 -11.66 -0.85 34.76
C ASP A 236 -12.98 -0.09 34.52
N GLY A 237 -13.23 0.25 33.24
CA GLY A 237 -14.41 0.98 32.82
C GLY A 237 -14.36 2.50 33.07
N HIS A 238 -13.35 3.02 33.75
CA HIS A 238 -13.18 4.46 34.00
C HIS A 238 -12.36 5.11 32.89
N SER A 239 -12.87 6.21 32.32
CA SER A 239 -12.13 6.98 31.33
C SER A 239 -10.90 7.64 31.93
N VAL A 240 -9.73 7.34 31.36
CA VAL A 240 -8.43 7.93 31.76
C VAL A 240 -7.98 8.98 30.76
N VAL A 241 -8.25 8.74 29.48
CA VAL A 241 -7.91 9.65 28.38
C VAL A 241 -9.07 9.65 27.38
N SER A 242 -9.46 10.83 26.95
CA SER A 242 -10.32 11.04 25.78
C SER A 242 -9.83 12.27 25.03
N ARG A 243 -9.50 12.11 23.77
CA ARG A 243 -8.96 13.20 22.93
C ARG A 243 -9.50 13.11 21.51
N GLU A 244 -9.68 14.27 20.93
CA GLU A 244 -9.98 14.46 19.52
C GLU A 244 -8.90 15.35 18.88
N TRP A 245 -8.50 14.99 17.66
CA TRP A 245 -7.60 15.76 16.82
C TRP A 245 -8.31 16.04 15.50
N ARG A 246 -8.12 17.24 14.99
CA ARG A 246 -8.61 17.64 13.66
C ARG A 246 -7.45 18.14 12.83
N SER A 247 -7.37 17.69 11.58
CA SER A 247 -6.51 18.35 10.60
C SER A 247 -7.27 19.49 9.94
N PRO A 248 -6.60 20.57 9.59
CA PRO A 248 -7.18 21.62 8.79
C PRO A 248 -7.55 21.10 7.39
#